data_2ecd65a157ccf515897008dae6e875ba
#
_entry.id   2ecd65a157ccf515897008dae6e875ba
#
_cell.length_a   1.000
_cell.length_b   1.000
_cell.length_c   1.000
_cell.angle_alpha   90.00
_cell.angle_beta   90.00
_cell.angle_gamma   90.00
#
_symmetry.space_group_name_H-M   'P 1'
#
loop_
_entity.id
_entity.type
_entity.pdbx_description
1 polymer ?
#
loop_
_entity_poly.entity_id
_entity_poly.type
_entity_poly.pdbx_seq_one_letter_code
_entity_poly.pdbx_strand_id
1 'polypeptide(L)'
;EITEKGENVNVLVMTATPIPRSLALTAYGDMDISTLKEKPKGRLPIKTYVLPQQKINEVLKSINRAIQNNALVYWVCPLIEESENSDLIAVIDRFDYLKNYFKNYQISLVHGKQKSIERENAINDFKEGKSKILVATTVIEVGVDIPDATIIIIECAERFGLAQIHQLRGRVGRSEKESSCILLYGSQLSPTSHSRLKTIKDTNDGFKISESDLILRGAGEVLGSKQSGNINFKFVDLHYHNDLILIAREEAKKLLTE
;
A
#
# COMPACT_ATOMS: atom_id res chain seq x y z
N GLU A 1 15.55 18.41 -12.85
CA GLU A 1 15.34 19.42 -11.78
C GLU A 1 16.25 19.22 -10.56
N ILE A 2 16.44 18.00 -10.01
CA ILE A 2 17.35 17.77 -8.86
C ILE A 2 18.81 17.85 -9.31
N THR A 3 19.15 17.27 -10.44
CA THR A 3 20.49 17.28 -11.06
C THR A 3 20.93 18.66 -11.56
N GLU A 4 20.02 19.59 -11.76
CA GLU A 4 20.29 20.98 -12.17
C GLU A 4 20.76 21.86 -11.00
N LYS A 5 20.74 21.37 -9.75
CA LYS A 5 21.13 22.13 -8.56
C LYS A 5 22.64 22.20 -8.30
N GLY A 6 23.48 21.51 -9.09
CA GLY A 6 24.94 21.57 -8.98
C GLY A 6 25.63 20.47 -9.81
N GLU A 7 26.91 20.68 -10.14
CA GLU A 7 27.70 19.79 -11.03
C GLU A 7 28.03 18.42 -10.40
N ASN A 8 27.84 18.21 -9.07
CA ASN A 8 28.15 16.96 -8.37
C ASN A 8 27.09 16.61 -7.32
N VAL A 9 25.80 16.56 -7.71
CA VAL A 9 24.73 16.20 -6.80
C VAL A 9 24.61 14.68 -6.69
N ASN A 10 24.81 14.14 -5.49
CA ASN A 10 24.50 12.75 -5.20
C ASN A 10 22.99 12.60 -4.95
N VAL A 11 22.34 11.71 -5.71
CA VAL A 11 20.91 11.46 -5.61
C VAL A 11 20.68 10.06 -5.04
N LEU A 12 19.98 9.98 -3.90
CA LEU A 12 19.51 8.72 -3.32
C LEU A 12 18.00 8.65 -3.43
N VAL A 13 17.51 7.68 -4.19
CA VAL A 13 16.07 7.38 -4.30
C VAL A 13 15.77 6.19 -3.40
N MET A 14 14.86 6.37 -2.44
CA MET A 14 14.41 5.31 -1.55
C MET A 14 12.92 5.05 -1.77
N THR A 15 12.53 3.80 -1.86
CA THR A 15 11.13 3.41 -1.98
C THR A 15 10.83 2.20 -1.08
N ALA A 16 9.66 2.23 -0.44
CA ALA A 16 9.14 1.10 0.33
C ALA A 16 8.44 0.06 -0.56
N THR A 17 8.07 0.44 -1.78
CA THR A 17 7.50 -0.47 -2.78
C THR A 17 8.64 -0.96 -3.65
N PRO A 18 8.94 -2.27 -3.66
CA PRO A 18 9.97 -2.79 -4.55
C PRO A 18 9.63 -2.45 -6.01
N ILE A 19 10.57 -1.87 -6.71
CA ILE A 19 10.46 -1.70 -8.17
C ILE A 19 10.95 -3.02 -8.79
N PRO A 20 10.18 -3.66 -9.68
CA PRO A 20 10.67 -4.84 -10.39
C PRO A 20 12.01 -4.55 -11.04
N ARG A 21 12.94 -5.52 -10.95
CA ARG A 21 14.33 -5.31 -11.38
C ARG A 21 14.42 -4.84 -12.85
N SER A 22 13.60 -5.43 -13.71
CA SER A 22 13.50 -5.04 -15.12
C SER A 22 13.13 -3.58 -15.32
N LEU A 23 12.13 -3.12 -14.56
CA LEU A 23 11.67 -1.75 -14.63
C LEU A 23 12.71 -0.77 -14.04
N ALA A 24 13.35 -1.15 -12.95
CA ALA A 24 14.40 -0.35 -12.33
C ALA A 24 15.60 -0.16 -13.26
N LEU A 25 16.04 -1.22 -13.96
CA LEU A 25 17.12 -1.16 -14.92
C LEU A 25 16.76 -0.34 -16.17
N THR A 26 15.50 -0.35 -16.57
CA THR A 26 15.04 0.41 -17.76
C THR A 26 14.86 1.91 -17.43
N ALA A 27 14.29 2.21 -16.26
CA ALA A 27 13.98 3.59 -15.87
C ALA A 27 15.17 4.32 -15.22
N TYR A 28 16.09 3.58 -14.59
CA TYR A 28 17.21 4.12 -13.81
C TYR A 28 18.52 3.40 -14.15
N GLY A 29 18.78 3.17 -15.45
CA GLY A 29 19.92 2.41 -15.92
C GLY A 29 21.30 2.96 -15.54
N ASP A 30 21.38 4.22 -15.18
CA ASP A 30 22.57 4.95 -14.73
C ASP A 30 22.77 4.90 -13.21
N MET A 31 21.78 4.38 -12.45
CA MET A 31 21.85 4.32 -10.98
C MET A 31 22.26 2.94 -10.48
N ASP A 32 23.01 2.91 -9.37
CA ASP A 32 23.26 1.69 -8.63
C ASP A 32 22.07 1.34 -7.75
N ILE A 33 21.75 0.03 -7.67
CA ILE A 33 20.59 -0.46 -6.95
C ILE A 33 21.01 -1.33 -5.78
N SER A 34 20.63 -0.91 -4.56
CA SER A 34 20.77 -1.72 -3.35
C SER A 34 19.40 -2.23 -2.91
N THR A 35 19.28 -3.53 -2.70
CA THR A 35 18.03 -4.20 -2.36
C THR A 35 18.08 -4.79 -0.95
N LEU A 36 17.23 -4.29 -0.05
CA LEU A 36 17.08 -4.84 1.30
C LEU A 36 15.99 -5.92 1.29
N LYS A 37 16.39 -7.18 1.39
CA LYS A 37 15.47 -8.34 1.34
C LYS A 37 15.07 -8.83 2.74
N GLU A 38 15.89 -8.57 3.75
CA GLU A 38 15.67 -9.05 5.10
C GLU A 38 14.67 -8.17 5.85
N LYS A 39 13.80 -8.83 6.59
CA LYS A 39 12.90 -8.14 7.54
C LYS A 39 13.61 -7.97 8.88
N PRO A 40 13.31 -6.90 9.64
CA PRO A 40 13.79 -6.76 11.01
C PRO A 40 13.46 -8.01 11.84
N LYS A 41 14.38 -8.40 12.73
CA LYS A 41 14.17 -9.55 13.64
C LYS A 41 12.91 -9.36 14.49
N GLY A 42 12.21 -10.44 14.79
CA GLY A 42 11.01 -10.45 15.65
C GLY A 42 9.70 -10.12 14.91
N ARG A 43 9.72 -9.72 13.65
CA ARG A 43 8.47 -9.46 12.90
C ARG A 43 7.80 -10.75 12.44
N LEU A 44 6.54 -10.93 12.86
CA LEU A 44 5.69 -12.03 12.41
C LEU A 44 5.06 -11.74 11.04
N PRO A 45 4.77 -12.77 10.23
CA PRO A 45 3.99 -12.61 9.01
C PRO A 45 2.58 -12.08 9.31
N ILE A 46 2.10 -11.13 8.51
CA ILE A 46 0.74 -10.60 8.66
C ILE A 46 -0.24 -11.59 8.04
N LYS A 47 -1.21 -12.06 8.84
CA LYS A 47 -2.31 -12.92 8.37
C LYS A 47 -3.28 -12.10 7.53
N THR A 48 -3.42 -12.42 6.25
CA THR A 48 -4.30 -11.67 5.33
C THR A 48 -5.57 -12.46 5.02
N TYR A 49 -6.72 -11.85 5.24
CA TYR A 49 -8.05 -12.41 4.98
C TYR A 49 -8.75 -11.59 3.90
N VAL A 50 -9.40 -12.27 2.95
CA VAL A 50 -10.21 -11.65 1.88
C VAL A 50 -11.64 -12.11 2.10
N LEU A 51 -12.53 -11.18 2.41
CA LEU A 51 -13.91 -11.45 2.79
C LEU A 51 -14.89 -10.56 2.01
N PRO A 52 -16.07 -11.07 1.66
CA PRO A 52 -17.10 -10.23 1.06
C PRO A 52 -17.67 -9.25 2.09
N GLN A 53 -18.09 -8.07 1.63
CA GLN A 53 -18.68 -7.01 2.46
C GLN A 53 -19.86 -7.47 3.28
N GLN A 54 -20.62 -8.48 2.82
CA GLN A 54 -21.74 -9.07 3.55
C GLN A 54 -21.32 -9.68 4.89
N LYS A 55 -20.04 -10.04 5.06
CA LYS A 55 -19.49 -10.57 6.31
C LYS A 55 -19.05 -9.50 7.31
N ILE A 56 -19.38 -8.23 7.07
CA ILE A 56 -18.98 -7.13 7.94
C ILE A 56 -19.37 -7.34 9.42
N ASN A 57 -20.55 -7.91 9.68
CA ASN A 57 -21.00 -8.18 11.04
C ASN A 57 -20.15 -9.21 11.77
N GLU A 58 -19.60 -10.21 11.07
CA GLU A 58 -18.66 -11.19 11.64
C GLU A 58 -17.33 -10.51 11.97
N VAL A 59 -16.88 -9.62 11.06
CA VAL A 59 -15.67 -8.82 11.26
C VAL A 59 -15.81 -7.90 12.47
N LEU A 60 -16.91 -7.16 12.60
CA LEU A 60 -17.17 -6.28 13.75
C LEU A 60 -17.16 -7.04 15.09
N LYS A 61 -17.76 -8.24 15.15
CA LYS A 61 -17.71 -9.09 16.34
C LYS A 61 -16.27 -9.53 16.68
N SER A 62 -15.47 -9.84 15.66
CA SER A 62 -14.07 -10.23 15.87
C SER A 62 -13.22 -9.05 16.33
N ILE A 63 -13.45 -7.86 15.77
CA ILE A 63 -12.80 -6.62 16.16
C ILE A 63 -13.14 -6.26 17.61
N ASN A 64 -14.41 -6.39 18.03
CA ASN A 64 -14.80 -6.12 19.42
C ASN A 64 -14.00 -6.99 20.40
N ARG A 65 -13.86 -8.28 20.11
CA ARG A 65 -13.02 -9.19 20.93
C ARG A 65 -11.55 -8.79 20.94
N ALA A 66 -11.02 -8.34 19.81
CA ALA A 66 -9.64 -7.91 19.72
C ALA A 66 -9.38 -6.62 20.50
N ILE A 67 -10.31 -5.65 20.45
CA ILE A 67 -10.22 -4.39 21.21
C ILE A 67 -10.29 -4.67 22.72
N GLN A 68 -11.09 -5.64 23.17
CA GLN A 68 -11.11 -6.08 24.56
C GLN A 68 -9.75 -6.61 25.02
N ASN A 69 -8.95 -7.15 24.11
CA ASN A 69 -7.57 -7.57 24.32
C ASN A 69 -6.54 -6.47 23.96
N ASN A 70 -6.95 -5.20 24.04
CA ASN A 70 -6.13 -4.01 23.78
C ASN A 70 -5.54 -3.88 22.36
N ALA A 71 -6.14 -4.50 21.34
CA ALA A 71 -5.74 -4.27 19.97
C ALA A 71 -6.14 -2.85 19.52
N LEU A 72 -5.26 -2.23 18.72
CA LEU A 72 -5.57 -1.02 17.98
C LEU A 72 -5.85 -1.39 16.51
N VAL A 73 -6.85 -0.74 15.92
CA VAL A 73 -7.40 -1.11 14.62
C VAL A 73 -7.37 0.07 13.67
N TYR A 74 -6.72 -0.09 12.52
CA TYR A 74 -6.90 0.79 11.37
C TYR A 74 -8.13 0.36 10.57
N TRP A 75 -8.97 1.31 10.21
CA TRP A 75 -10.10 1.11 9.32
C TRP A 75 -9.99 2.04 8.14
N VAL A 76 -9.62 1.49 6.98
CA VAL A 76 -9.33 2.25 5.75
C VAL A 76 -10.53 2.22 4.82
N CYS A 77 -11.04 3.39 4.48
CA CYS A 77 -12.08 3.59 3.48
C CYS A 77 -11.44 4.03 2.15
N PRO A 78 -11.93 3.54 1.00
CA PRO A 78 -11.43 3.98 -0.29
C PRO A 78 -11.77 5.46 -0.54
N LEU A 79 -10.96 6.10 -1.38
CA LEU A 79 -11.37 7.32 -2.07
C LEU A 79 -12.20 6.90 -3.29
N ILE A 80 -13.36 7.52 -3.49
CA ILE A 80 -14.23 7.28 -4.64
C ILE A 80 -13.93 8.42 -5.62
N GLU A 81 -13.37 8.14 -6.78
CA GLU A 81 -12.83 9.13 -7.73
C GLU A 81 -13.89 10.09 -8.34
N GLU A 82 -15.19 9.87 -8.11
CA GLU A 82 -16.25 10.64 -8.77
C GLU A 82 -16.48 12.04 -8.18
N SER A 83 -16.17 12.30 -6.93
CA SER A 83 -16.03 13.63 -6.35
C SER A 83 -15.39 13.56 -4.94
N GLU A 84 -14.51 14.50 -4.63
CA GLU A 84 -13.92 14.64 -3.29
C GLU A 84 -14.97 14.80 -2.17
N ASN A 85 -16.20 15.18 -2.49
CA ASN A 85 -17.28 15.33 -1.53
C ASN A 85 -17.96 13.98 -1.22
N SER A 86 -18.11 13.09 -2.21
CA SER A 86 -18.70 11.75 -2.00
C SER A 86 -17.80 10.87 -1.12
N ASP A 87 -16.48 10.98 -1.27
CA ASP A 87 -15.50 10.27 -0.45
C ASP A 87 -15.55 10.67 1.02
N LEU A 88 -15.68 11.98 1.25
CA LEU A 88 -15.81 12.52 2.59
C LEU A 88 -17.07 12.02 3.27
N ILE A 89 -18.21 12.02 2.56
CA ILE A 89 -19.48 11.50 3.07
C ILE A 89 -19.34 10.02 3.43
N ALA A 90 -18.78 9.20 2.54
CA ALA A 90 -18.63 7.77 2.77
C ALA A 90 -17.76 7.43 3.99
N VAL A 91 -16.66 8.16 4.21
CA VAL A 91 -15.80 7.93 5.38
C VAL A 91 -16.45 8.43 6.67
N ILE A 92 -17.19 9.53 6.63
CA ILE A 92 -17.96 10.04 7.78
C ILE A 92 -19.09 9.07 8.15
N ASP A 93 -19.86 8.61 7.17
CA ASP A 93 -20.94 7.62 7.41
C ASP A 93 -20.38 6.34 8.03
N ARG A 94 -19.21 5.88 7.56
CA ARG A 94 -18.56 4.72 8.16
C ARG A 94 -18.07 5.00 9.57
N PHE A 95 -17.52 6.16 9.82
CA PHE A 95 -17.10 6.59 11.16
C PHE A 95 -18.29 6.61 12.13
N ASP A 96 -19.42 7.22 11.73
CA ASP A 96 -20.64 7.30 12.56
C ASP A 96 -21.24 5.90 12.80
N TYR A 97 -21.25 5.05 11.79
CA TYR A 97 -21.68 3.66 11.92
C TYR A 97 -20.84 2.90 12.96
N LEU A 98 -19.50 3.01 12.88
CA LEU A 98 -18.59 2.34 13.81
C LEU A 98 -18.71 2.93 15.23
N LYS A 99 -18.85 4.24 15.34
CA LYS A 99 -19.07 4.92 16.64
C LYS A 99 -20.36 4.45 17.31
N ASN A 100 -21.41 4.26 16.53
CA ASN A 100 -22.68 3.73 17.04
C ASN A 100 -22.61 2.24 17.43
N TYR A 101 -21.78 1.46 16.73
CA TYR A 101 -21.58 0.05 17.04
C TYR A 101 -20.68 -0.15 18.28
N PHE A 102 -19.58 0.58 18.36
CA PHE A 102 -18.56 0.49 19.41
C PHE A 102 -18.72 1.59 20.47
N LYS A 103 -19.92 1.77 21.02
CA LYS A 103 -20.27 2.87 21.95
C LYS A 103 -19.37 3.02 23.17
N ASN A 104 -18.73 1.94 23.60
CA ASN A 104 -17.86 1.91 24.78
C ASN A 104 -16.40 2.29 24.47
N TYR A 105 -16.07 2.58 23.23
CA TYR A 105 -14.71 2.89 22.81
C TYR A 105 -14.66 4.21 22.05
N GLN A 106 -13.59 4.96 22.27
CA GLN A 106 -13.32 6.14 21.46
C GLN A 106 -12.82 5.69 20.07
N ILE A 107 -13.32 6.35 19.04
CA ILE A 107 -12.94 6.16 17.65
C ILE A 107 -12.48 7.50 17.11
N SER A 108 -11.37 7.51 16.40
CA SER A 108 -10.82 8.70 15.74
C SER A 108 -11.03 8.62 14.24
N LEU A 109 -11.13 9.79 13.59
CA LEU A 109 -11.29 9.95 12.15
C LEU A 109 -10.14 10.78 11.60
N VAL A 110 -9.57 10.34 10.46
CA VAL A 110 -8.52 11.07 9.74
C VAL A 110 -8.83 11.08 8.24
N HIS A 111 -8.91 12.27 7.65
CA HIS A 111 -9.08 12.45 6.21
C HIS A 111 -8.37 13.71 5.70
N GLY A 112 -8.18 13.80 4.38
CA GLY A 112 -7.38 14.84 3.74
C GLY A 112 -7.88 16.28 3.95
N LYS A 113 -9.18 16.49 4.17
CA LYS A 113 -9.78 17.82 4.34
C LYS A 113 -9.73 18.36 5.78
N GLN A 114 -9.23 17.57 6.75
CA GLN A 114 -9.06 18.03 8.12
C GLN A 114 -7.88 18.99 8.26
N LYS A 115 -7.99 19.93 9.21
CA LYS A 115 -6.87 20.76 9.63
C LYS A 115 -5.75 19.88 10.22
N SER A 116 -4.49 20.29 10.03
CA SER A 116 -3.32 19.51 10.51
C SER A 116 -3.40 19.21 12.01
N ILE A 117 -3.82 20.16 12.83
CA ILE A 117 -3.96 20.02 14.29
C ILE A 117 -5.01 18.95 14.65
N GLU A 118 -6.15 18.95 14.00
CA GLU A 118 -7.21 17.96 14.25
C GLU A 118 -6.74 16.54 13.89
N ARG A 119 -6.03 16.42 12.77
CA ARG A 119 -5.44 15.16 12.30
C ARG A 119 -4.36 14.66 13.25
N GLU A 120 -3.46 15.54 13.72
CA GLU A 120 -2.43 15.20 14.69
C GLU A 120 -3.03 14.72 16.02
N ASN A 121 -4.05 15.42 16.52
CA ASN A 121 -4.74 15.02 17.75
C ASN A 121 -5.39 13.64 17.60
N ALA A 122 -6.09 13.37 16.50
CA ALA A 122 -6.72 12.09 16.23
C ALA A 122 -5.69 10.93 16.16
N ILE A 123 -4.53 11.19 15.55
CA ILE A 123 -3.43 10.24 15.46
C ILE A 123 -2.80 10.00 16.85
N ASN A 124 -2.58 11.06 17.63
CA ASN A 124 -2.02 10.95 18.97
C ASN A 124 -2.96 10.18 19.92
N ASP A 125 -4.25 10.46 19.90
CA ASP A 125 -5.24 9.70 20.67
C ASP A 125 -5.23 8.21 20.32
N PHE A 126 -5.05 7.89 19.06
CA PHE A 126 -4.92 6.50 18.60
C PHE A 126 -3.59 5.87 19.04
N LYS A 127 -2.49 6.59 18.90
CA LYS A 127 -1.15 6.15 19.32
C LYS A 127 -1.07 5.88 20.83
N GLU A 128 -1.71 6.72 21.62
CA GLU A 128 -1.78 6.58 23.09
C GLU A 128 -2.81 5.51 23.53
N GLY A 129 -3.55 4.92 22.59
CA GLY A 129 -4.55 3.91 22.87
C GLY A 129 -5.83 4.45 23.51
N LYS A 130 -6.01 5.75 23.57
CA LYS A 130 -7.28 6.40 23.96
C LYS A 130 -8.37 6.03 22.96
N SER A 131 -8.08 6.21 21.68
CA SER A 131 -8.91 5.73 20.58
C SER A 131 -8.50 4.31 20.19
N LYS A 132 -9.47 3.40 20.06
CA LYS A 132 -9.23 1.99 19.71
C LYS A 132 -9.32 1.70 18.23
N ILE A 133 -10.00 2.55 17.48
CA ILE A 133 -10.15 2.44 16.03
C ILE A 133 -9.80 3.81 15.42
N LEU A 134 -8.93 3.79 14.40
CA LEU A 134 -8.67 4.95 13.55
C LEU A 134 -9.30 4.70 12.19
N VAL A 135 -10.39 5.41 11.91
CA VAL A 135 -11.03 5.43 10.60
C VAL A 135 -10.30 6.45 9.73
N ALA A 136 -9.89 6.05 8.55
CA ALA A 136 -9.15 6.95 7.68
C ALA A 136 -9.38 6.65 6.19
N THR A 137 -9.15 7.66 5.37
CA THR A 137 -8.91 7.49 3.94
C THR A 137 -7.46 7.06 3.69
N THR A 138 -7.02 6.93 2.44
CA THR A 138 -5.65 6.57 2.05
C THR A 138 -4.55 7.50 2.60
N VAL A 139 -4.91 8.63 3.20
CA VAL A 139 -3.97 9.60 3.81
C VAL A 139 -3.04 8.96 4.85
N ILE A 140 -3.41 7.81 5.45
CA ILE A 140 -2.53 7.09 6.39
C ILE A 140 -1.38 6.33 5.71
N GLU A 141 -1.27 6.36 4.40
CA GLU A 141 -0.11 5.78 3.69
C GLU A 141 1.21 6.45 4.09
N VAL A 142 1.18 7.67 4.62
CA VAL A 142 2.38 8.46 4.90
C VAL A 142 2.53 8.72 6.40
N GLY A 143 3.68 8.32 6.95
CA GLY A 143 4.28 8.97 8.11
C GLY A 143 3.88 8.52 9.52
N VAL A 144 2.88 7.64 9.73
CA VAL A 144 2.47 7.25 11.10
C VAL A 144 2.96 5.83 11.42
N ASP A 145 3.85 5.71 12.40
CA ASP A 145 4.32 4.44 12.94
C ASP A 145 3.65 4.18 14.31
N ILE A 146 2.78 3.18 14.37
CA ILE A 146 2.09 2.76 15.60
C ILE A 146 2.29 1.25 15.78
N PRO A 147 3.33 0.84 16.53
CA PRO A 147 3.67 -0.59 16.71
C PRO A 147 2.57 -1.42 17.37
N ASP A 148 1.72 -0.79 18.18
CA ASP A 148 0.60 -1.44 18.86
C ASP A 148 -0.62 -1.67 17.97
N ALA A 149 -0.67 -1.09 16.78
CA ALA A 149 -1.72 -1.39 15.81
C ALA A 149 -1.49 -2.76 15.18
N THR A 150 -2.38 -3.69 15.47
CA THR A 150 -2.25 -5.10 15.06
C THR A 150 -3.27 -5.52 14.02
N ILE A 151 -4.28 -4.72 13.77
CA ILE A 151 -5.34 -5.04 12.80
C ILE A 151 -5.52 -3.88 11.83
N ILE A 152 -5.58 -4.21 10.54
CA ILE A 152 -5.99 -3.27 9.50
C ILE A 152 -7.13 -3.86 8.69
N ILE A 153 -8.17 -3.06 8.48
CA ILE A 153 -9.31 -3.37 7.62
C ILE A 153 -9.26 -2.42 6.44
N ILE A 154 -9.40 -2.95 5.24
CA ILE A 154 -9.45 -2.16 4.01
C ILE A 154 -10.78 -2.47 3.34
N GLU A 155 -11.67 -1.48 3.28
CA GLU A 155 -12.96 -1.61 2.59
C GLU A 155 -12.82 -1.39 1.09
N CYS A 156 -13.69 -2.04 0.33
CA CYS A 156 -13.69 -2.02 -1.14
C CYS A 156 -12.27 -2.29 -1.69
N ALA A 157 -11.62 -3.32 -1.14
CA ALA A 157 -10.22 -3.63 -1.41
C ALA A 157 -9.94 -3.87 -2.90
N GLU A 158 -10.95 -4.24 -3.69
CA GLU A 158 -10.88 -4.38 -5.15
C GLU A 158 -10.56 -3.08 -5.89
N ARG A 159 -10.77 -1.93 -5.27
CA ARG A 159 -10.48 -0.60 -5.83
C ARG A 159 -9.04 -0.17 -5.67
N PHE A 160 -8.31 -0.82 -4.78
CA PHE A 160 -6.91 -0.48 -4.51
C PHE A 160 -5.95 -1.23 -5.44
N GLY A 161 -4.85 -0.59 -5.81
CA GLY A 161 -3.72 -1.25 -6.45
C GLY A 161 -2.99 -2.20 -5.50
N LEU A 162 -2.29 -3.21 -6.06
CA LEU A 162 -1.52 -4.17 -5.26
C LEU A 162 -0.47 -3.49 -4.38
N ALA A 163 0.28 -2.56 -4.95
CA ALA A 163 1.29 -1.78 -4.23
C ALA A 163 0.68 -1.00 -3.07
N GLN A 164 -0.50 -0.40 -3.28
CA GLN A 164 -1.21 0.38 -2.27
C GLN A 164 -1.70 -0.50 -1.12
N ILE A 165 -2.33 -1.65 -1.42
CA ILE A 165 -2.73 -2.61 -0.37
C ILE A 165 -1.49 -3.10 0.39
N HIS A 166 -0.38 -3.35 -0.29
CA HIS A 166 0.86 -3.77 0.35
C HIS A 166 1.41 -2.72 1.32
N GLN A 167 1.41 -1.46 0.95
CA GLN A 167 1.82 -0.35 1.83
C GLN A 167 0.90 -0.20 3.03
N LEU A 168 -0.42 -0.23 2.81
CA LEU A 168 -1.43 -0.20 3.88
C LEU A 168 -1.27 -1.39 4.83
N ARG A 169 -1.12 -2.62 4.31
CA ARG A 169 -0.85 -3.80 5.12
C ARG A 169 0.41 -3.64 5.97
N GLY A 170 1.44 -2.99 5.45
CA GLY A 170 2.67 -2.68 6.16
C GLY A 170 2.52 -1.68 7.32
N ARG A 171 1.33 -1.10 7.55
CA ARG A 171 1.04 -0.26 8.72
C ARG A 171 0.86 -1.07 9.99
N VAL A 172 0.57 -2.35 9.89
CA VAL A 172 0.53 -3.30 11.01
C VAL A 172 1.70 -4.30 10.93
N GLY A 173 1.89 -5.13 11.94
CA GLY A 173 2.98 -6.09 12.01
C GLY A 173 4.36 -5.43 12.25
N ARG A 174 4.37 -4.34 13.00
CA ARG A 174 5.60 -3.60 13.35
C ARG A 174 6.15 -3.95 14.73
N SER A 175 5.51 -4.85 15.43
CA SER A 175 5.91 -5.42 16.71
C SER A 175 5.95 -6.95 16.62
N GLU A 176 6.30 -7.61 17.72
CA GLU A 176 6.28 -9.07 17.84
C GLU A 176 4.87 -9.65 18.02
N LYS A 177 3.83 -8.81 18.03
CA LYS A 177 2.44 -9.23 18.15
C LYS A 177 1.91 -9.77 16.82
N GLU A 178 1.07 -10.81 16.90
CA GLU A 178 0.33 -11.29 15.72
C GLU A 178 -0.52 -10.18 15.13
N SER A 179 -0.46 -10.00 13.83
CA SER A 179 -1.17 -8.95 13.13
C SER A 179 -1.99 -9.50 11.97
N SER A 180 -3.11 -8.83 11.69
CA SER A 180 -4.06 -9.24 10.67
C SER A 180 -4.42 -8.10 9.73
N CYS A 181 -4.55 -8.44 8.44
CA CYS A 181 -5.07 -7.56 7.40
C CYS A 181 -6.36 -8.17 6.85
N ILE A 182 -7.47 -7.44 6.94
CA ILE A 182 -8.78 -7.87 6.48
C ILE A 182 -9.15 -7.01 5.27
N LEU A 183 -9.28 -7.65 4.12
CA LEU A 183 -9.66 -7.04 2.86
C LEU A 183 -11.15 -7.32 2.63
N LEU A 184 -11.99 -6.31 2.72
CA LEU A 184 -13.42 -6.40 2.44
C LEU A 184 -13.65 -5.97 0.99
N TYR A 185 -14.30 -6.83 0.21
CA TYR A 185 -14.62 -6.56 -1.19
C TYR A 185 -16.13 -6.52 -1.45
N GLY A 186 -16.52 -5.78 -2.48
CA GLY A 186 -17.91 -5.69 -2.92
C GLY A 186 -18.47 -7.00 -3.50
N SER A 187 -19.69 -6.96 -4.03
CA SER A 187 -20.43 -8.16 -4.46
C SER A 187 -19.88 -8.83 -5.71
N GLN A 188 -19.24 -8.08 -6.60
CA GLN A 188 -18.70 -8.62 -7.86
C GLN A 188 -17.23 -8.21 -8.03
N LEU A 189 -16.38 -9.23 -8.20
CA LEU A 189 -14.97 -9.04 -8.51
C LEU A 189 -14.71 -9.27 -9.99
N SER A 190 -14.02 -8.36 -10.65
CA SER A 190 -13.45 -8.64 -11.96
C SER A 190 -12.35 -9.71 -11.84
N PRO A 191 -12.02 -10.44 -12.92
CA PRO A 191 -10.92 -11.42 -12.90
C PRO A 191 -9.60 -10.79 -12.42
N THR A 192 -9.30 -9.56 -12.82
CA THR A 192 -8.11 -8.81 -12.41
C THR A 192 -8.13 -8.49 -10.92
N SER A 193 -9.27 -8.03 -10.38
CA SER A 193 -9.43 -7.76 -8.95
C SER A 193 -9.30 -9.03 -8.12
N HIS A 194 -9.87 -10.13 -8.59
CA HIS A 194 -9.73 -11.43 -7.94
C HIS A 194 -8.25 -11.87 -7.88
N SER A 195 -7.53 -11.77 -9.00
CA SER A 195 -6.09 -12.08 -9.06
C SER A 195 -5.29 -11.21 -8.09
N ARG A 196 -5.55 -9.89 -8.03
CA ARG A 196 -4.88 -8.96 -7.11
C ARG A 196 -5.09 -9.35 -5.64
N LEU A 197 -6.35 -9.57 -5.23
CA LEU A 197 -6.69 -9.94 -3.86
C LEU A 197 -6.13 -11.31 -3.48
N LYS A 198 -6.08 -12.25 -4.42
CA LYS A 198 -5.44 -13.55 -4.23
C LYS A 198 -3.94 -13.40 -4.00
N THR A 199 -3.24 -12.64 -4.83
CA THR A 199 -1.80 -12.40 -4.69
C THR A 199 -1.46 -11.82 -3.31
N ILE A 200 -2.18 -10.80 -2.86
CA ILE A 200 -1.91 -10.17 -1.57
C ILE A 200 -2.21 -11.10 -0.39
N LYS A 201 -3.17 -12.01 -0.53
CA LYS A 201 -3.48 -13.04 0.46
C LYS A 201 -2.38 -14.09 0.56
N ASP A 202 -1.86 -14.53 -0.57
CA ASP A 202 -0.98 -15.69 -0.68
C ASP A 202 0.49 -15.36 -0.37
N THR A 203 0.90 -14.08 -0.42
CA THR A 203 2.28 -13.69 -0.14
C THR A 203 2.43 -12.44 0.71
N ASN A 204 3.47 -12.46 1.57
CA ASN A 204 3.97 -11.29 2.30
C ASN A 204 5.24 -10.71 1.66
N ASP A 205 5.70 -11.27 0.53
CA ASP A 205 6.89 -10.84 -0.18
C ASP A 205 6.57 -9.64 -1.10
N GLY A 206 7.12 -8.47 -0.76
CA GLY A 206 6.91 -7.24 -1.52
C GLY A 206 7.42 -7.32 -2.97
N PHE A 207 8.49 -8.09 -3.24
CA PHE A 207 9.03 -8.25 -4.59
C PHE A 207 8.07 -9.04 -5.47
N LYS A 208 7.52 -10.15 -4.97
CA LYS A 208 6.50 -10.93 -5.69
C LYS A 208 5.23 -10.12 -5.95
N ILE A 209 4.83 -9.29 -4.98
CA ILE A 209 3.68 -8.39 -5.14
C ILE A 209 3.95 -7.36 -6.23
N SER A 210 5.14 -6.77 -6.26
CA SER A 210 5.53 -5.78 -7.26
C SER A 210 5.62 -6.38 -8.67
N GLU A 211 6.18 -7.58 -8.81
CA GLU A 211 6.20 -8.31 -10.09
C GLU A 211 4.78 -8.61 -10.58
N SER A 212 3.90 -9.07 -9.69
CA SER A 212 2.50 -9.33 -10.01
C SER A 212 1.76 -8.05 -10.40
N ASP A 213 2.04 -6.92 -9.74
CA ASP A 213 1.44 -5.62 -10.08
C ASP A 213 1.86 -5.17 -11.48
N LEU A 214 3.13 -5.36 -11.84
CA LEU A 214 3.67 -5.07 -13.17
C LEU A 214 2.96 -5.91 -14.25
N ILE A 215 2.79 -7.21 -14.02
CA ILE A 215 2.11 -8.11 -14.95
C ILE A 215 0.64 -7.71 -15.13
N LEU A 216 -0.07 -7.41 -14.04
CA LEU A 216 -1.51 -7.08 -14.07
C LEU A 216 -1.82 -5.71 -14.66
N ARG A 217 -0.91 -4.75 -14.55
CA ARG A 217 -1.05 -3.39 -15.13
C ARG A 217 -0.49 -3.28 -16.54
N GLY A 218 0.47 -4.12 -16.87
CA GLY A 218 1.31 -3.98 -18.07
C GLY A 218 2.44 -2.96 -17.89
N ALA A 219 3.58 -3.22 -18.54
CA ALA A 219 4.79 -2.41 -18.39
C ALA A 219 4.60 -0.94 -18.85
N GLY A 220 3.72 -0.68 -19.80
CA GLY A 220 3.46 0.66 -20.35
C GLY A 220 2.74 1.60 -19.37
N GLU A 221 1.86 1.08 -18.51
CA GLU A 221 1.10 1.88 -17.55
C GLU A 221 1.95 2.26 -16.33
N VAL A 222 2.86 1.36 -15.92
CA VAL A 222 3.75 1.57 -14.76
C VAL A 222 4.84 2.60 -15.04
N LEU A 223 5.30 2.70 -16.30
CA LEU A 223 6.29 3.70 -16.74
C LEU A 223 5.69 5.09 -16.96
N GLY A 224 4.40 5.29 -16.67
CA GLY A 224 3.76 6.61 -16.83
C GLY A 224 3.61 7.05 -18.28
N SER A 225 3.68 6.11 -19.23
CA SER A 225 3.73 6.38 -20.67
C SER A 225 2.44 6.97 -21.27
N LYS A 226 1.40 7.23 -20.46
CA LYS A 226 0.23 8.01 -20.90
C LYS A 226 0.45 9.52 -20.96
N GLN A 227 1.56 10.04 -20.36
CA GLN A 227 1.83 11.49 -20.33
C GLN A 227 3.12 11.95 -20.99
N SER A 228 4.05 11.08 -21.36
CA SER A 228 5.29 11.49 -22.04
C SER A 228 5.78 10.37 -22.95
N GLY A 229 5.63 10.57 -24.26
CA GLY A 229 6.25 9.87 -25.40
C GLY A 229 6.64 8.40 -25.15
N ASN A 230 5.84 7.50 -25.67
CA ASN A 230 6.00 6.05 -25.68
C ASN A 230 7.46 5.55 -25.67
N ILE A 231 7.90 4.96 -24.56
CA ILE A 231 8.90 3.89 -24.63
C ILE A 231 8.12 2.56 -24.85
N ASN A 232 7.39 2.47 -25.92
CA ASN A 232 6.97 1.19 -26.44
C ASN A 232 8.13 0.65 -27.27
N PHE A 233 8.92 -0.23 -26.67
CA PHE A 233 9.88 -0.98 -27.46
C PHE A 233 9.11 -1.71 -28.57
N LYS A 234 9.50 -1.50 -29.81
CA LYS A 234 8.80 -2.03 -30.98
C LYS A 234 8.83 -3.57 -31.04
N PHE A 235 9.83 -4.19 -30.42
CA PHE A 235 10.10 -5.62 -30.46
C PHE A 235 10.45 -6.24 -29.11
N VAL A 236 10.64 -5.45 -28.04
CA VAL A 236 11.05 -5.93 -26.74
C VAL A 236 9.84 -5.94 -25.79
N ASP A 237 9.52 -7.10 -25.29
CA ASP A 237 8.59 -7.28 -24.16
C ASP A 237 9.43 -7.47 -22.89
N LEU A 238 9.31 -6.53 -21.94
CA LEU A 238 10.08 -6.53 -20.71
C LEU A 238 9.77 -7.74 -19.80
N HIS A 239 8.65 -8.43 -20.04
CA HIS A 239 8.30 -9.63 -19.29
C HIS A 239 9.07 -10.86 -19.79
N TYR A 240 9.22 -10.99 -21.11
CA TYR A 240 9.90 -12.13 -21.73
C TYR A 240 11.39 -11.92 -21.95
N HIS A 241 11.86 -10.68 -22.07
CA HIS A 241 13.22 -10.33 -22.44
C HIS A 241 14.03 -9.67 -21.30
N ASN A 242 13.66 -10.02 -20.04
CA ASN A 242 14.26 -9.40 -18.87
C ASN A 242 15.77 -9.66 -18.72
N ASP A 243 16.24 -10.82 -19.13
CA ASP A 243 17.65 -11.22 -19.20
C ASP A 243 18.47 -10.40 -20.20
N LEU A 244 17.85 -10.02 -21.33
CA LEU A 244 18.51 -9.20 -22.35
C LEU A 244 18.80 -7.77 -21.89
N ILE A 245 18.04 -7.23 -20.95
CA ILE A 245 18.26 -5.87 -20.43
C ILE A 245 19.61 -5.76 -19.72
N LEU A 246 19.99 -6.78 -18.96
CA LEU A 246 21.30 -6.82 -18.29
C LEU A 246 22.46 -6.86 -19.30
N ILE A 247 22.33 -7.70 -20.33
CA ILE A 247 23.32 -7.84 -21.39
C ILE A 247 23.45 -6.53 -22.16
N ALA A 248 22.34 -5.91 -22.54
CA ALA A 248 22.32 -4.63 -23.24
C ALA A 248 22.97 -3.50 -22.43
N ARG A 249 22.74 -3.48 -21.09
CA ARG A 249 23.39 -2.51 -20.20
C ARG A 249 24.91 -2.70 -20.13
N GLU A 250 25.37 -3.93 -20.03
CA GLU A 250 26.80 -4.22 -19.97
C GLU A 250 27.50 -3.85 -21.29
N GLU A 251 26.90 -4.17 -22.42
CA GLU A 251 27.43 -3.78 -23.74
C GLU A 251 27.41 -2.26 -23.92
N ALA A 252 26.35 -1.56 -23.52
CA ALA A 252 26.30 -0.10 -23.57
C ALA A 252 27.40 0.54 -22.70
N LYS A 253 27.70 0.00 -21.53
CA LYS A 253 28.80 0.50 -20.67
C LYS A 253 30.17 0.33 -21.36
N LYS A 254 30.41 -0.80 -22.04
CA LYS A 254 31.66 -1.02 -22.79
C LYS A 254 31.85 0.02 -23.89
N LEU A 255 30.75 0.31 -24.64
CA LEU A 255 30.80 1.30 -25.74
C LEU A 255 31.00 2.75 -25.24
N LEU A 256 30.66 3.06 -24.01
CA LEU A 256 30.84 4.40 -23.40
C LEU A 256 32.24 4.58 -22.78
N THR A 257 32.99 3.49 -22.59
CA THR A 257 34.34 3.50 -22.00
C THR A 257 35.43 3.36 -23.04
N GLU A 258 35.11 3.07 -24.31
CA GLU A 258 35.97 3.18 -25.50
C GLU A 258 35.91 4.61 -26.08
#